data_26b7781ca60ae2e4f0bb7face93b2288
#
_entry.id   26b7781ca60ae2e4f0bb7face93b2288
#
_cell.length_a   1.000
_cell.length_b   1.000
_cell.length_c   1.000
_cell.angle_alpha   90.00
_cell.angle_beta   90.00
_cell.angle_gamma   90.00
#
_symmetry.space_group_name_H-M   'P 1'
#
loop_
_entity.id
_entity.type
_entity.pdbx_description
1 polymer ?
#
loop_
_entity_poly.entity_id
_entity_poly.type
_entity_poly.pdbx_seq_one_letter_code
_entity_poly.pdbx_strand_id
1 'polypeptide(L)'
;MPARACGFKSRSRHQVRKGQSPQLKVGVLSICMRTHIFGQHDEKTLAQFYQVAQRAVRAALMADGHLGYVMPIGGVAAYRSQVSVVGVGFDIACGNAAIRTNLRLEKIEGRLEELADEIAATISFGLGRSNRANDAPTDHPLFEDEAWEAIPKAHREALREKARAQLGTVGGGNHYVDVFADEKERIWIGVHFGSRGLGHTIASGFMALAQNRSWGERVPESEALLDLKSPLGQAY
;
A
#
# COMPACT_ATOMS: atom_id res chain seq x y z
N MET A 1 -8.03 -32.30 -2.68
CA MET A 1 -8.88 -31.69 -3.71
C MET A 1 -8.04 -31.46 -4.95
N PRO A 2 -8.44 -31.89 -6.14
CA PRO A 2 -7.61 -31.76 -7.33
C PRO A 2 -7.55 -30.29 -7.78
N ALA A 3 -6.35 -29.84 -8.16
CA ALA A 3 -6.08 -28.52 -8.73
C ALA A 3 -6.95 -28.33 -10.00
N ARG A 4 -7.85 -27.34 -9.97
CA ARG A 4 -8.59 -26.96 -11.17
C ARG A 4 -7.64 -26.25 -12.12
N ALA A 5 -7.57 -26.78 -13.34
CA ALA A 5 -6.83 -26.23 -14.44
C ALA A 5 -7.23 -24.79 -14.72
N CYS A 6 -6.24 -23.93 -15.04
CA CYS A 6 -6.44 -22.59 -15.61
C CYS A 6 -7.23 -22.73 -16.93
N GLY A 7 -8.55 -22.70 -16.84
CA GLY A 7 -9.43 -22.81 -17.99
C GLY A 7 -9.74 -21.46 -18.59
N PHE A 8 -8.93 -21.00 -19.54
CA PHE A 8 -9.32 -19.93 -20.47
C PHE A 8 -10.33 -20.52 -21.46
N LYS A 9 -11.63 -20.37 -21.24
CA LYS A 9 -12.65 -20.56 -22.27
C LYS A 9 -12.90 -19.24 -22.99
N SER A 10 -12.05 -18.91 -23.92
CA SER A 10 -12.35 -17.93 -24.96
C SER A 10 -13.20 -18.60 -26.03
N ARG A 11 -14.48 -18.22 -26.12
CA ARG A 11 -15.30 -18.45 -27.31
C ARG A 11 -15.06 -17.31 -28.29
N SER A 12 -14.02 -17.42 -29.09
CA SER A 12 -13.98 -16.84 -30.43
C SER A 12 -13.11 -17.75 -31.31
N ARG A 13 -13.75 -18.30 -32.34
CA ARG A 13 -13.09 -18.99 -33.41
C ARG A 13 -12.24 -17.97 -34.20
N HIS A 14 -11.01 -17.77 -33.80
CA HIS A 14 -9.98 -17.30 -34.73
C HIS A 14 -9.02 -18.43 -35.01
N GLN A 15 -8.95 -18.76 -36.30
CA GLN A 15 -7.99 -19.74 -36.83
C GLN A 15 -6.59 -19.33 -36.37
N VAL A 16 -6.02 -20.12 -35.50
CA VAL A 16 -4.61 -20.02 -35.11
C VAL A 16 -3.78 -20.40 -36.33
N ARG A 17 -3.13 -19.40 -36.95
CA ARG A 17 -2.12 -19.64 -37.99
C ARG A 17 -1.03 -20.52 -37.38
N LYS A 18 -0.77 -21.67 -38.02
CA LYS A 18 0.38 -22.54 -37.75
C LYS A 18 1.66 -21.69 -37.89
N GLY A 19 2.34 -21.39 -36.79
CA GLY A 19 3.61 -20.65 -36.82
C GLY A 19 4.06 -20.01 -35.51
N GLN A 20 3.42 -20.28 -34.38
CA GLN A 20 3.91 -19.77 -33.10
C GLN A 20 4.95 -20.71 -32.51
N SER A 21 6.12 -20.15 -32.20
CA SER A 21 7.28 -20.88 -31.67
C SER A 21 7.00 -21.53 -30.31
N PRO A 22 7.63 -22.69 -29.99
CA PRO A 22 7.45 -23.39 -28.72
C PRO A 22 7.78 -22.58 -27.47
N GLN A 23 8.55 -21.48 -27.60
CA GLN A 23 9.00 -20.65 -26.48
C GLN A 23 7.86 -19.85 -25.82
N LEU A 24 6.83 -19.43 -26.57
CA LEU A 24 5.69 -18.68 -25.99
C LEU A 24 4.86 -19.54 -25.03
N LYS A 25 4.69 -20.82 -25.36
CA LYS A 25 3.93 -21.75 -24.51
C LYS A 25 4.65 -22.09 -23.20
N VAL A 26 5.97 -22.17 -23.22
CA VAL A 26 6.79 -22.47 -22.03
C VAL A 26 6.76 -21.27 -21.06
N GLY A 27 6.82 -20.05 -21.57
CA GLY A 27 6.73 -18.84 -20.75
C GLY A 27 5.40 -18.70 -20.03
N VAL A 28 4.28 -18.87 -20.71
CA VAL A 28 2.94 -18.79 -20.14
C VAL A 28 2.70 -19.90 -19.10
N LEU A 29 3.13 -21.12 -19.37
CA LEU A 29 3.01 -22.24 -18.42
C LEU A 29 3.84 -21.99 -17.15
N SER A 30 5.05 -21.46 -17.30
CA SER A 30 5.94 -21.12 -16.17
C SER A 30 5.37 -20.02 -15.28
N ILE A 31 4.66 -19.04 -15.84
CA ILE A 31 3.98 -17.99 -15.07
C ILE A 31 2.79 -18.59 -14.31
N CYS A 32 1.97 -19.39 -14.95
CA CYS A 32 0.79 -19.99 -14.35
C CYS A 32 1.14 -20.90 -13.14
N MET A 33 2.27 -21.58 -13.16
CA MET A 33 2.75 -22.41 -12.04
C MET A 33 3.27 -21.62 -10.84
N ARG A 34 3.53 -20.31 -10.99
CA ARG A 34 4.08 -19.44 -9.93
C ARG A 34 3.09 -18.40 -9.43
N THR A 35 1.87 -18.39 -9.95
CA THR A 35 0.84 -17.42 -9.61
C THR A 35 -0.37 -18.09 -8.98
N HIS A 36 -0.99 -17.39 -8.03
CA HIS A 36 -2.26 -17.74 -7.44
C HIS A 36 -3.23 -16.58 -7.58
N ILE A 37 -4.44 -16.84 -8.06
CA ILE A 37 -5.49 -15.83 -8.21
C ILE A 37 -6.70 -16.29 -7.42
N PHE A 38 -7.13 -15.46 -6.47
CA PHE A 38 -8.30 -15.67 -5.64
C PHE A 38 -9.42 -14.75 -6.12
N GLY A 39 -10.63 -15.28 -6.27
CA GLY A 39 -11.77 -14.51 -6.74
C GLY A 39 -11.86 -14.35 -8.25
N GLN A 40 -12.63 -13.36 -8.69
CA GLN A 40 -12.82 -13.00 -10.11
C GLN A 40 -12.42 -11.55 -10.31
N HIS A 41 -11.69 -11.26 -11.36
CA HIS A 41 -11.14 -9.94 -11.64
C HIS A 41 -11.38 -9.56 -13.10
N ASP A 42 -11.42 -8.27 -13.37
CA ASP A 42 -11.48 -7.74 -14.72
C ASP A 42 -10.16 -7.98 -15.49
N GLU A 43 -10.25 -7.89 -16.82
CA GLU A 43 -9.12 -8.16 -17.71
C GLU A 43 -7.94 -7.20 -17.50
N LYS A 44 -8.20 -5.93 -17.13
CA LYS A 44 -7.15 -4.91 -16.94
C LYS A 44 -6.35 -5.21 -15.67
N THR A 45 -7.04 -5.56 -14.58
CA THR A 45 -6.42 -5.99 -13.32
C THR A 45 -5.56 -7.23 -13.51
N LEU A 46 -6.07 -8.23 -14.25
CA LEU A 46 -5.31 -9.43 -14.59
C LEU A 46 -4.09 -9.12 -15.46
N ALA A 47 -4.24 -8.26 -16.47
CA ALA A 47 -3.12 -7.85 -17.31
C ALA A 47 -2.01 -7.15 -16.51
N GLN A 48 -2.37 -6.24 -15.61
CA GLN A 48 -1.44 -5.57 -14.71
C GLN A 48 -0.74 -6.57 -13.77
N PHE A 49 -1.49 -7.49 -13.18
CA PHE A 49 -0.95 -8.55 -12.32
C PHE A 49 0.07 -9.41 -13.07
N TYR A 50 -0.23 -9.85 -14.28
CA TYR A 50 0.69 -10.67 -15.05
C TYR A 50 1.97 -9.95 -15.47
N GLN A 51 1.93 -8.64 -15.71
CA GLN A 51 3.14 -7.85 -15.96
C GLN A 51 4.11 -7.93 -14.79
N VAL A 52 3.61 -7.76 -13.56
CA VAL A 52 4.41 -7.88 -12.34
C VAL A 52 4.88 -9.33 -12.12
N ALA A 53 3.98 -10.29 -12.29
CA ALA A 53 4.26 -11.72 -12.09
C ALA A 53 5.38 -12.26 -12.98
N GLN A 54 5.63 -11.65 -14.15
CA GLN A 54 6.73 -12.04 -15.04
C GLN A 54 8.11 -11.90 -14.37
N ARG A 55 8.27 -10.91 -13.50
CA ARG A 55 9.53 -10.61 -12.79
C ARG A 55 9.60 -11.25 -11.41
N ALA A 56 8.46 -11.63 -10.86
CA ALA A 56 8.37 -12.22 -9.53
C ALA A 56 8.79 -13.69 -9.52
N VAL A 57 9.36 -14.14 -8.43
CA VAL A 57 9.60 -15.58 -8.16
C VAL A 57 8.27 -16.28 -7.91
N ARG A 58 7.37 -15.64 -7.18
CA ARG A 58 5.97 -16.04 -6.95
C ARG A 58 5.10 -14.79 -6.88
N ALA A 59 3.84 -14.91 -7.27
CA ALA A 59 2.88 -13.83 -7.15
C ALA A 59 1.49 -14.37 -6.78
N ALA A 60 0.70 -13.55 -6.09
CA ALA A 60 -0.70 -13.83 -5.82
C ALA A 60 -1.54 -12.55 -6.02
N LEU A 61 -2.78 -12.73 -6.47
CA LEU A 61 -3.79 -11.69 -6.52
C LEU A 61 -4.93 -12.10 -5.60
N MET A 62 -5.21 -11.28 -4.62
CA MET A 62 -6.23 -11.53 -3.61
C MET A 62 -7.64 -11.24 -4.14
N ALA A 63 -8.67 -11.72 -3.45
CA ALA A 63 -10.06 -11.68 -3.94
C ALA A 63 -10.63 -10.27 -4.15
N ASP A 64 -10.09 -9.27 -3.47
CA ASP A 64 -10.42 -7.85 -3.59
C ASP A 64 -9.58 -7.10 -4.64
N GLY A 65 -8.83 -7.84 -5.46
CA GLY A 65 -7.90 -7.28 -6.43
C GLY A 65 -8.55 -6.32 -7.43
N HIS A 66 -7.95 -5.15 -7.62
CA HIS A 66 -8.35 -4.14 -8.59
C HIS A 66 -7.15 -3.32 -9.08
N LEU A 67 -7.34 -2.47 -10.08
CA LEU A 67 -6.26 -1.68 -10.66
C LEU A 67 -5.56 -0.81 -9.62
N GLY A 68 -4.23 -0.89 -9.60
CA GLY A 68 -3.33 0.00 -8.88
C GLY A 68 -2.48 0.81 -9.84
N TYR A 69 -1.38 1.38 -9.36
CA TYR A 69 -0.45 2.15 -10.20
C TYR A 69 0.39 1.23 -11.11
N VAL A 70 1.19 0.37 -10.53
CA VAL A 70 2.03 -0.63 -11.24
C VAL A 70 1.66 -2.04 -10.79
N MET A 71 1.55 -2.25 -9.49
CA MET A 71 1.00 -3.45 -8.89
C MET A 71 -0.51 -3.28 -8.73
N PRO A 72 -1.36 -4.25 -9.10
CA PRO A 72 -2.77 -4.19 -8.73
C PRO A 72 -2.91 -4.19 -7.20
N ILE A 73 -3.89 -3.46 -6.69
CA ILE A 73 -4.26 -3.56 -5.28
C ILE A 73 -4.68 -5.02 -4.99
N GLY A 74 -4.36 -5.54 -3.82
CA GLY A 74 -4.53 -6.97 -3.51
C GLY A 74 -3.46 -7.87 -4.15
N GLY A 75 -2.52 -7.27 -4.92
CA GLY A 75 -1.40 -8.00 -5.49
C GLY A 75 -0.28 -8.25 -4.47
N VAL A 76 0.31 -9.42 -4.51
CA VAL A 76 1.50 -9.81 -3.73
C VAL A 76 2.53 -10.37 -4.69
N ALA A 77 3.76 -9.87 -4.62
CA ALA A 77 4.87 -10.35 -5.44
C ALA A 77 6.12 -10.57 -4.59
N ALA A 78 6.70 -11.75 -4.73
CA ALA A 78 7.97 -12.10 -4.09
C ALA A 78 9.10 -11.98 -5.11
N TYR A 79 10.09 -11.15 -4.81
CA TYR A 79 11.30 -10.99 -5.61
C TYR A 79 12.51 -11.57 -4.87
N ARG A 80 13.51 -12.01 -5.63
CA ARG A 80 14.75 -12.53 -5.04
C ARG A 80 15.70 -11.38 -4.75
N SER A 81 15.89 -11.07 -3.45
CA SER A 81 16.80 -10.01 -2.99
C SER A 81 16.52 -8.63 -3.61
N GLN A 82 15.25 -8.35 -3.93
CA GLN A 82 14.83 -7.09 -4.52
C GLN A 82 13.51 -6.61 -3.88
N VAL A 83 13.27 -5.31 -3.92
CA VAL A 83 12.02 -4.67 -3.51
C VAL A 83 11.54 -3.73 -4.63
N SER A 84 10.23 -3.71 -4.85
CA SER A 84 9.60 -2.76 -5.77
C SER A 84 9.13 -1.54 -5.01
N VAL A 85 9.73 -0.38 -5.27
CA VAL A 85 9.34 0.88 -4.62
C VAL A 85 7.88 1.22 -4.94
N VAL A 86 7.48 1.10 -6.20
CA VAL A 86 6.10 1.38 -6.64
C VAL A 86 5.13 0.29 -6.16
N GLY A 87 5.60 -0.95 -6.06
CA GLY A 87 4.81 -2.08 -5.54
C GLY A 87 4.49 -1.95 -4.05
N VAL A 88 5.40 -1.39 -3.25
CA VAL A 88 5.13 -1.00 -1.85
C VAL A 88 4.12 0.15 -1.82
N GLY A 89 4.20 1.07 -2.77
CA GLY A 89 3.28 2.20 -2.93
C GLY A 89 3.75 3.47 -2.24
N PHE A 90 2.96 4.53 -2.43
CA PHE A 90 3.25 5.86 -1.88
C PHE A 90 2.92 5.97 -0.39
N ASP A 91 2.01 5.15 0.11
CA ASP A 91 1.65 5.12 1.52
C ASP A 91 2.37 3.97 2.24
N ILE A 92 3.67 4.15 2.40
CA ILE A 92 4.55 3.18 3.06
C ILE A 92 4.04 2.93 4.48
N ALA A 93 3.94 1.65 4.88
CA ALA A 93 3.49 1.24 6.21
C ALA A 93 2.04 1.62 6.55
N CYS A 94 1.13 1.54 5.58
CA CYS A 94 -0.31 1.53 5.83
C CYS A 94 -0.65 0.44 6.86
N GLY A 95 -1.48 0.77 7.83
CA GLY A 95 -1.78 -0.17 8.92
C GLY A 95 -3.17 0.04 9.51
N ASN A 96 -3.61 -0.95 10.27
CA ASN A 96 -4.85 -0.92 11.02
C ASN A 96 -4.58 -1.12 12.51
N ALA A 97 -5.37 -0.44 13.33
CA ALA A 97 -5.44 -0.72 14.74
C ALA A 97 -6.90 -0.72 15.22
N ALA A 98 -7.20 -1.55 16.20
CA ALA A 98 -8.50 -1.55 16.87
C ALA A 98 -8.28 -1.56 18.37
N ILE A 99 -8.85 -0.59 19.08
CA ILE A 99 -8.69 -0.41 20.51
C ILE A 99 -10.04 -0.63 21.17
N ARG A 100 -10.12 -1.61 22.05
CA ARG A 100 -11.30 -1.82 22.86
C ARG A 100 -11.31 -0.80 24.00
N THR A 101 -12.41 -0.05 24.09
CA THR A 101 -12.65 0.88 25.19
C THR A 101 -13.29 0.16 26.39
N ASN A 102 -13.46 0.87 27.48
CA ASN A 102 -14.26 0.44 28.63
C ASN A 102 -15.74 0.83 28.51
N LEU A 103 -16.16 1.41 27.38
CA LEU A 103 -17.53 1.85 27.12
C LEU A 103 -18.38 0.72 26.54
N ARG A 104 -19.68 0.83 26.73
CA ARG A 104 -20.72 0.01 26.13
C ARG A 104 -21.64 0.88 25.28
N LEU A 105 -22.32 0.27 24.30
CA LEU A 105 -23.18 0.95 23.36
C LEU A 105 -24.22 1.85 24.02
N GLU A 106 -24.86 1.34 25.11
CA GLU A 106 -25.86 2.09 25.89
C GLU A 106 -25.37 3.46 26.39
N LYS A 107 -24.05 3.67 26.52
CA LYS A 107 -23.46 4.92 27.00
C LYS A 107 -23.30 5.96 25.90
N ILE A 108 -23.29 5.54 24.65
CA ILE A 108 -22.99 6.44 23.51
C ILE A 108 -24.10 6.48 22.45
N GLU A 109 -25.00 5.51 22.40
CA GLU A 109 -26.02 5.42 21.34
C GLU A 109 -26.92 6.68 21.21
N GLY A 110 -27.18 7.36 22.34
CA GLY A 110 -27.93 8.63 22.35
C GLY A 110 -27.11 9.88 21.98
N ARG A 111 -25.81 9.76 21.75
CA ARG A 111 -24.87 10.87 21.55
C ARG A 111 -23.97 10.68 20.32
N LEU A 112 -24.40 9.90 19.34
CA LEU A 112 -23.57 9.55 18.19
C LEU A 112 -23.21 10.77 17.31
N GLU A 113 -24.16 11.71 17.13
CA GLU A 113 -23.93 12.95 16.37
C GLU A 113 -22.91 13.84 17.10
N GLU A 114 -23.10 14.04 18.43
CA GLU A 114 -22.17 14.81 19.26
C GLU A 114 -20.75 14.21 19.21
N LEU A 115 -20.64 12.87 19.32
CA LEU A 115 -19.37 12.17 19.22
C LEU A 115 -18.70 12.35 17.83
N ALA A 116 -19.48 12.30 16.76
CA ALA A 116 -18.97 12.51 15.40
C ALA A 116 -18.45 13.95 15.24
N ASP A 117 -19.17 14.94 15.77
CA ASP A 117 -18.78 16.36 15.73
C ASP A 117 -17.50 16.60 16.55
N GLU A 118 -17.39 16.00 17.73
CA GLU A 118 -16.16 16.08 18.56
C GLU A 118 -14.96 15.47 17.85
N ILE A 119 -15.12 14.29 17.22
CA ILE A 119 -14.07 13.65 16.40
C ILE A 119 -13.65 14.57 15.26
N ALA A 120 -14.62 15.12 14.51
CA ALA A 120 -14.35 16.01 13.40
C ALA A 120 -13.69 17.33 13.82
N ALA A 121 -14.01 17.83 15.01
CA ALA A 121 -13.40 19.03 15.57
C ALA A 121 -11.95 18.79 16.06
N THR A 122 -11.70 17.61 16.62
CA THR A 122 -10.41 17.27 17.26
C THR A 122 -9.39 16.77 16.24
N ILE A 123 -9.79 15.87 15.35
CA ILE A 123 -8.89 15.22 14.40
C ILE A 123 -8.91 15.97 13.06
N SER A 124 -7.74 16.19 12.48
CA SER A 124 -7.61 16.74 11.12
C SER A 124 -7.76 15.65 10.06
N PHE A 125 -8.80 15.75 9.23
CA PHE A 125 -9.06 14.87 8.12
C PHE A 125 -8.67 15.50 6.77
N GLY A 126 -8.13 14.70 5.85
CA GLY A 126 -7.85 15.07 4.47
C GLY A 126 -6.36 15.16 4.13
N LEU A 127 -6.10 15.29 2.82
CA LEU A 127 -4.75 15.37 2.28
C LEU A 127 -4.05 16.66 2.72
N GLY A 128 -2.76 16.56 3.07
CA GLY A 128 -1.91 17.70 3.39
C GLY A 128 -2.24 18.40 4.72
N ARG A 129 -3.20 17.91 5.50
CA ARG A 129 -3.56 18.51 6.79
C ARG A 129 -2.49 18.24 7.84
N SER A 130 -2.30 19.25 8.72
CA SER A 130 -1.50 19.12 9.92
C SER A 130 -2.38 18.81 11.13
N ASN A 131 -1.78 18.28 12.20
CA ASN A 131 -2.49 18.07 13.46
C ASN A 131 -2.95 19.38 14.06
N ARG A 132 -4.04 19.30 14.82
CA ARG A 132 -4.62 20.42 15.59
C ARG A 132 -4.69 20.10 17.08
N ALA A 133 -4.50 18.84 17.43
CA ALA A 133 -4.54 18.40 18.80
C ALA A 133 -3.29 18.86 19.54
N ASN A 134 -3.50 19.52 20.69
CA ASN A 134 -2.39 19.98 21.54
C ASN A 134 -1.63 18.84 22.20
N ASP A 135 -2.22 17.64 22.22
CA ASP A 135 -1.67 16.41 22.80
C ASP A 135 -1.08 15.46 21.75
N ALA A 136 -0.96 15.89 20.49
CA ALA A 136 -0.27 15.10 19.48
C ALA A 136 1.18 14.85 19.93
N PRO A 137 1.66 13.58 19.94
CA PRO A 137 2.96 13.20 20.52
C PRO A 137 4.13 13.58 19.59
N THR A 138 4.27 14.88 19.33
CA THR A 138 5.26 15.45 18.40
C THR A 138 6.69 15.40 18.92
N ASP A 139 6.86 15.12 20.21
CA ASP A 139 8.13 14.93 20.92
C ASP A 139 8.48 13.46 21.16
N HIS A 140 7.75 12.53 20.51
CA HIS A 140 7.95 11.10 20.68
C HIS A 140 9.39 10.69 20.26
N PRO A 141 10.04 9.74 21.00
CA PRO A 141 11.40 9.28 20.71
C PRO A 141 11.64 8.77 19.28
N LEU A 142 10.59 8.35 18.57
CA LEU A 142 10.68 7.95 17.15
C LEU A 142 11.29 9.04 16.24
N PHE A 143 11.24 10.31 16.62
CA PHE A 143 11.82 11.39 15.85
C PHE A 143 13.35 11.51 16.02
N GLU A 144 13.92 10.80 16.99
CA GLU A 144 15.36 10.71 17.25
C GLU A 144 15.94 9.32 16.87
N ASP A 145 15.11 8.45 16.23
CA ASP A 145 15.53 7.12 15.79
C ASP A 145 16.59 7.19 14.69
N GLU A 146 17.54 6.26 14.73
CA GLU A 146 18.64 6.17 13.75
C GLU A 146 18.15 5.89 12.32
N ALA A 147 16.95 5.32 12.14
CA ALA A 147 16.35 5.10 10.84
C ALA A 147 16.23 6.39 9.99
N TRP A 148 16.17 7.56 10.63
CA TRP A 148 16.19 8.83 9.92
C TRP A 148 17.48 9.05 9.13
N GLU A 149 18.58 8.41 9.52
CA GLU A 149 19.87 8.51 8.80
C GLU A 149 19.82 7.91 7.38
N ALA A 150 18.87 6.99 7.10
CA ALA A 150 18.66 6.44 5.77
C ALA A 150 18.16 7.48 4.75
N ILE A 151 17.50 8.55 5.23
CA ILE A 151 17.04 9.65 4.38
C ILE A 151 18.22 10.55 4.01
N PRO A 152 18.37 10.96 2.73
CA PRO A 152 19.40 11.88 2.32
C PRO A 152 19.43 13.14 3.19
N LYS A 153 20.60 13.50 3.71
CA LYS A 153 20.77 14.57 4.72
C LYS A 153 20.09 15.89 4.35
N ALA A 154 20.11 16.25 3.05
CA ALA A 154 19.51 17.49 2.55
C ALA A 154 17.97 17.55 2.73
N HIS A 155 17.31 16.40 2.91
CA HIS A 155 15.83 16.32 3.00
C HIS A 155 15.34 15.89 4.39
N ARG A 156 16.23 15.38 5.24
CA ARG A 156 15.90 14.73 6.51
C ARG A 156 15.12 15.64 7.45
N GLU A 157 15.60 16.83 7.70
CA GLU A 157 14.96 17.75 8.65
C GLU A 157 13.58 18.18 8.17
N ALA A 158 13.45 18.57 6.90
CA ALA A 158 12.15 18.94 6.32
C ALA A 158 11.12 17.80 6.37
N LEU A 159 11.58 16.55 6.22
CA LEU A 159 10.71 15.37 6.32
C LEU A 159 10.35 15.04 7.76
N ARG A 160 11.27 15.21 8.71
CA ARG A 160 11.03 15.05 10.14
C ARG A 160 9.98 16.05 10.63
N GLU A 161 10.11 17.33 10.26
CA GLU A 161 9.12 18.36 10.57
C GLU A 161 7.76 18.06 9.93
N LYS A 162 7.74 17.60 8.67
CA LYS A 162 6.49 17.16 8.02
C LYS A 162 5.84 16.01 8.78
N ALA A 163 6.61 15.04 9.24
CA ALA A 163 6.11 13.91 10.03
C ALA A 163 5.51 14.38 11.35
N ARG A 164 6.20 15.28 12.08
CA ARG A 164 5.69 15.88 13.31
C ARG A 164 4.37 16.61 13.07
N ALA A 165 4.31 17.44 12.04
CA ALA A 165 3.11 18.22 11.72
C ALA A 165 1.91 17.32 11.32
N GLN A 166 2.15 16.13 10.78
CA GLN A 166 1.09 15.24 10.30
C GLN A 166 0.80 14.06 11.23
N LEU A 167 1.54 13.91 12.31
CA LEU A 167 1.27 12.86 13.30
C LEU A 167 -0.13 13.04 13.90
N GLY A 168 -0.88 11.93 14.02
CA GLY A 168 -2.25 11.96 14.56
C GLY A 168 -3.31 12.54 13.59
N THR A 169 -2.96 12.82 12.32
CA THR A 169 -3.94 13.19 11.30
C THR A 169 -4.45 11.98 10.52
N VAL A 170 -5.67 12.08 10.00
CA VAL A 170 -6.26 11.09 9.10
C VAL A 170 -6.15 11.58 7.66
N GLY A 171 -5.68 10.71 6.76
CA GLY A 171 -5.51 11.01 5.34
C GLY A 171 -6.81 11.13 4.56
N GLY A 172 -6.68 10.93 3.27
CA GLY A 172 -7.80 10.73 2.36
C GLY A 172 -7.83 9.28 1.87
N GLY A 173 -8.73 9.00 0.94
CA GLY A 173 -8.89 7.66 0.40
C GLY A 173 -9.46 6.69 1.42
N ASN A 174 -8.74 5.61 1.69
CA ASN A 174 -9.16 4.54 2.61
C ASN A 174 -8.79 4.78 4.08
N HIS A 175 -8.20 5.94 4.44
CA HIS A 175 -7.90 6.27 5.84
C HIS A 175 -9.18 6.64 6.59
N TYR A 176 -9.37 6.09 7.78
CA TYR A 176 -10.56 6.31 8.59
C TYR A 176 -10.28 6.29 10.09
N VAL A 177 -11.21 6.82 10.83
CA VAL A 177 -11.43 6.58 12.26
C VAL A 177 -12.89 6.18 12.42
N ASP A 178 -13.14 5.00 12.93
CA ASP A 178 -14.46 4.44 13.15
C ASP A 178 -14.68 4.15 14.63
N VAL A 179 -15.92 4.35 15.08
CA VAL A 179 -16.40 3.88 16.38
C VAL A 179 -17.47 2.83 16.14
N PHE A 180 -17.25 1.63 16.63
CA PHE A 180 -18.17 0.51 16.40
C PHE A 180 -18.40 -0.32 17.65
N ALA A 181 -19.52 -1.05 17.70
CA ALA A 181 -19.85 -1.99 18.75
C ALA A 181 -19.61 -3.43 18.26
N ASP A 182 -19.07 -4.27 19.11
CA ASP A 182 -18.99 -5.72 18.88
C ASP A 182 -20.31 -6.43 19.27
N GLU A 183 -20.36 -7.76 19.08
CA GLU A 183 -21.52 -8.60 19.38
C GLU A 183 -21.90 -8.61 20.88
N LYS A 184 -21.04 -8.07 21.73
CA LYS A 184 -21.26 -7.91 23.17
C LYS A 184 -21.53 -6.47 23.55
N GLU A 185 -21.84 -5.61 22.56
CA GLU A 185 -22.11 -4.17 22.75
C GLU A 185 -20.94 -3.39 23.38
N ARG A 186 -19.71 -3.90 23.24
CA ARG A 186 -18.50 -3.19 23.69
C ARG A 186 -18.03 -2.26 22.58
N ILE A 187 -17.65 -1.04 22.95
CA ILE A 187 -17.21 -0.02 22.01
C ILE A 187 -15.72 -0.20 21.69
N TRP A 188 -15.43 -0.15 20.41
CA TRP A 188 -14.11 -0.16 19.85
C TRP A 188 -13.88 1.08 19.00
N ILE A 189 -12.64 1.55 18.98
CA ILE A 189 -12.16 2.55 18.02
C ILE A 189 -11.27 1.82 17.02
N GLY A 190 -11.67 1.85 15.75
CA GLY A 190 -10.90 1.32 14.64
C GLY A 190 -10.26 2.45 13.85
N VAL A 191 -9.02 2.28 13.46
CA VAL A 191 -8.32 3.25 12.63
C VAL A 191 -7.60 2.54 11.49
N HIS A 192 -7.67 3.14 10.29
CA HIS A 192 -6.77 2.84 9.21
C HIS A 192 -5.92 4.07 8.95
N PHE A 193 -4.62 3.90 9.01
CA PHE A 193 -3.64 4.98 8.97
C PHE A 193 -2.50 4.65 7.99
N GLY A 194 -1.74 5.66 7.62
CA GLY A 194 -0.56 5.51 6.78
C GLY A 194 0.50 6.55 7.12
N SER A 195 1.57 6.57 6.34
CA SER A 195 2.75 7.39 6.53
C SER A 195 2.58 8.86 6.13
N ARG A 196 1.39 9.24 5.70
CA ARG A 196 1.02 10.60 5.31
C ARG A 196 1.98 11.15 4.23
N GLY A 197 2.25 12.44 4.24
CA GLY A 197 3.16 13.09 3.30
C GLY A 197 4.62 12.68 3.46
N LEU A 198 5.02 12.12 4.62
CA LEU A 198 6.34 11.55 4.83
C LEU A 198 6.58 10.40 3.85
N GLY A 199 5.76 9.34 3.93
CA GLY A 199 5.92 8.16 3.08
C GLY A 199 5.78 8.47 1.60
N HIS A 200 4.81 9.32 1.22
CA HIS A 200 4.68 9.76 -0.16
C HIS A 200 5.96 10.43 -0.70
N THR A 201 6.59 11.29 0.11
CA THR A 201 7.82 11.97 -0.31
C THR A 201 9.01 11.01 -0.36
N ILE A 202 9.10 10.07 0.58
CA ILE A 202 10.13 9.02 0.59
C ILE A 202 9.97 8.12 -0.63
N ALA A 203 8.77 7.59 -0.90
CA ALA A 203 8.51 6.73 -2.05
C ALA A 203 8.85 7.43 -3.37
N SER A 204 8.41 8.68 -3.54
CA SER A 204 8.72 9.49 -4.73
C SER A 204 10.22 9.72 -4.88
N GLY A 205 10.92 10.02 -3.79
CA GLY A 205 12.38 10.21 -3.79
C GLY A 205 13.14 8.95 -4.19
N PHE A 206 12.83 7.81 -3.59
CA PHE A 206 13.46 6.54 -3.95
C PHE A 206 13.08 6.06 -5.36
N MET A 207 11.87 6.35 -5.82
CA MET A 207 11.46 6.07 -7.19
C MET A 207 12.30 6.86 -8.21
N ALA A 208 12.59 8.12 -7.93
CA ALA A 208 13.49 8.94 -8.75
C ALA A 208 14.92 8.39 -8.74
N LEU A 209 15.47 8.10 -7.56
CA LEU A 209 16.81 7.53 -7.42
C LEU A 209 16.94 6.17 -8.12
N ALA A 210 15.93 5.31 -8.02
CA ALA A 210 15.91 4.00 -8.69
C ALA A 210 15.92 4.11 -10.23
N GLN A 211 15.53 5.26 -10.77
CA GLN A 211 15.57 5.59 -12.21
C GLN A 211 16.76 6.48 -12.57
N ASN A 212 17.78 6.58 -11.72
CA ASN A 212 18.97 7.42 -11.90
C ASN A 212 18.62 8.91 -12.07
N ARG A 213 17.60 9.38 -11.36
CA ARG A 213 17.19 10.78 -11.30
C ARG A 213 17.47 11.38 -9.93
N SER A 214 17.40 12.71 -9.83
CA SER A 214 17.59 13.41 -8.58
C SER A 214 16.38 13.22 -7.65
N TRP A 215 16.63 13.22 -6.33
CA TRP A 215 15.57 13.20 -5.33
C TRP A 215 14.55 14.31 -5.55
N GLY A 216 13.27 13.95 -5.59
CA GLY A 216 12.16 14.88 -5.81
C GLY A 216 11.91 15.22 -7.29
N GLU A 217 12.71 14.71 -8.21
CA GLU A 217 12.43 14.81 -9.64
C GLU A 217 11.20 13.95 -9.99
N ARG A 218 10.30 14.51 -10.80
CA ARG A 218 9.10 13.78 -11.23
C ARG A 218 9.47 12.71 -12.26
N VAL A 219 9.17 11.48 -11.95
CA VAL A 219 9.45 10.33 -12.84
C VAL A 219 8.15 9.56 -13.12
N PRO A 220 8.10 8.83 -14.26
CA PRO A 220 6.98 7.91 -14.51
C PRO A 220 6.84 6.86 -13.42
N GLU A 221 5.60 6.53 -13.08
CA GLU A 221 5.29 5.40 -12.22
C GLU A 221 5.53 4.11 -13.01
N SER A 222 6.75 3.61 -12.93
CA SER A 222 7.17 2.35 -13.55
C SER A 222 7.76 1.44 -12.50
N GLU A 223 7.69 0.12 -12.73
CA GLU A 223 8.28 -0.82 -11.79
C GLU A 223 9.80 -0.66 -11.75
N ALA A 224 10.29 -0.07 -10.66
CA ALA A 224 11.69 0.06 -10.34
C ALA A 224 12.02 -0.90 -9.18
N LEU A 225 12.79 -1.94 -9.48
CA LEU A 225 13.25 -2.91 -8.50
C LEU A 225 14.61 -2.47 -7.97
N LEU A 226 14.71 -2.31 -6.65
CA LEU A 226 15.96 -2.06 -5.95
C LEU A 226 16.57 -3.38 -5.48
N ASP A 227 17.85 -3.59 -5.73
CA ASP A 227 18.60 -4.69 -5.14
C ASP A 227 18.83 -4.40 -3.65
N LEU A 228 18.31 -5.26 -2.79
CA LEU A 228 18.45 -5.15 -1.33
C LEU A 228 19.91 -5.23 -0.83
N LYS A 229 20.86 -5.65 -1.68
CA LYS A 229 22.29 -5.64 -1.38
C LYS A 229 22.98 -4.34 -1.79
N SER A 230 22.31 -3.50 -2.60
CA SER A 230 22.86 -2.20 -2.99
C SER A 230 22.69 -1.18 -1.84
N PRO A 231 23.54 -0.14 -1.77
CA PRO A 231 23.37 0.94 -0.79
C PRO A 231 21.98 1.59 -0.87
N LEU A 232 21.45 1.76 -2.08
CA LEU A 232 20.13 2.35 -2.30
C LEU A 232 19.01 1.44 -1.79
N GLY A 233 19.09 0.13 -2.03
CA GLY A 233 18.11 -0.83 -1.55
C GLY A 233 18.17 -1.06 -0.04
N GLN A 234 19.34 -0.84 0.57
CA GLN A 234 19.49 -0.89 2.04
C GLN A 234 18.92 0.36 2.70
N ALA A 235 19.00 1.52 2.03
CA ALA A 235 18.46 2.78 2.54
C ALA A 235 16.93 2.85 2.43
N TYR A 236 16.35 2.17 1.44
CA TYR A 236 14.89 2.08 1.26
C TYR A 236 14.26 1.10 2.23
#